data_7aa05be133319e6f7361018201d6ffce
#
_entry.id   7aa05be133319e6f7361018201d6ffce
#
_cell.length_a   1.000
_cell.length_b   1.000
_cell.length_c   1.000
_cell.angle_alpha   90.00
_cell.angle_beta   90.00
_cell.angle_gamma   90.00
#
_symmetry.space_group_name_H-M   'P 1'
#
loop_
_entity.id
_entity.type
_entity.pdbx_description
1 polymer ?
#
loop_
_entity_poly.entity_id
_entity_poly.type
_entity_poly.pdbx_seq_one_letter_code
_entity_poly.pdbx_strand_id
1 'polypeptide(L)'
;GEVGEVVVTTFSADYPLIRFATGDLSAIMPGRSPCGRSNIRLKGWLGRADQTTKVKGMFVHPEQVAEMASRHPEIRRMRLIVDNPGGQDRMVLHCEIEAGGGKKSATLDQALIASLREVTKLRGEVAFSGLGSLPNDGKVIEDSRVY
;
A
#
# COMPACT_ATOMS: atom_id res chain seq x y z
N GLY A 1 -1.49 -11.90 15.42
CA GLY A 1 -2.76 -11.56 14.95
C GLY A 1 -2.84 -11.47 13.45
N GLU A 2 -3.89 -12.02 12.91
CA GLU A 2 -4.26 -11.87 11.51
C GLU A 2 -4.64 -10.41 11.23
N VAL A 3 -4.23 -9.89 10.09
CA VAL A 3 -4.61 -8.54 9.63
C VAL A 3 -6.02 -8.61 9.06
N GLY A 4 -6.87 -7.70 9.48
CA GLY A 4 -8.24 -7.59 9.00
C GLY A 4 -8.72 -6.15 8.97
N GLU A 5 -9.85 -5.93 8.30
CA GLU A 5 -10.49 -4.62 8.28
C GLU A 5 -11.12 -4.28 9.64
N VAL A 6 -10.93 -3.05 10.09
CA VAL A 6 -11.53 -2.55 11.32
C VAL A 6 -13.00 -2.24 11.08
N VAL A 7 -13.86 -2.97 11.74
CA VAL A 7 -15.32 -2.75 11.73
C VAL A 7 -15.76 -2.21 13.08
N VAL A 8 -16.49 -1.09 13.08
CA VAL A 8 -16.84 -0.33 14.29
C VAL A 8 -18.34 -0.35 14.53
N THR A 9 -18.72 -0.55 15.80
CA THR A 9 -20.05 -0.28 16.30
C THR A 9 -19.93 0.75 17.42
N THR A 10 -20.64 1.87 17.32
CA THR A 10 -20.70 2.90 18.36
C THR A 10 -21.99 2.80 19.15
N PHE A 11 -21.93 3.19 20.43
CA PHE A 11 -23.09 3.26 21.31
C PHE A 11 -23.67 4.68 21.43
N SER A 12 -23.32 5.57 20.47
CA SER A 12 -23.90 6.91 20.41
C SER A 12 -25.34 6.85 19.89
N ALA A 13 -26.28 7.45 20.63
CA ALA A 13 -27.66 7.55 20.18
C ALA A 13 -27.85 8.57 19.06
N ASP A 14 -26.99 9.62 19.03
CA ASP A 14 -27.12 10.72 18.08
C ASP A 14 -26.52 10.36 16.69
N TYR A 15 -25.49 9.52 16.69
CA TYR A 15 -24.82 9.06 15.46
C TYR A 15 -24.41 7.58 15.59
N PRO A 16 -25.37 6.64 15.45
CA PRO A 16 -25.07 5.23 15.60
C PRO A 16 -24.32 4.71 14.36
N LEU A 17 -23.16 4.10 14.59
CA LEU A 17 -22.47 3.28 13.58
C LEU A 17 -22.70 1.82 13.94
N ILE A 18 -23.30 1.05 13.04
CA ILE A 18 -23.56 -0.38 13.25
C ILE A 18 -22.75 -1.16 12.23
N ARG A 19 -21.73 -1.89 12.69
CA ARG A 19 -20.83 -2.69 11.85
C ARG A 19 -20.28 -1.89 10.65
N PHE A 20 -19.93 -0.63 10.93
CA PHE A 20 -19.37 0.26 9.91
C PHE A 20 -17.95 -0.18 9.57
N ALA A 21 -17.72 -0.54 8.30
CA ALA A 21 -16.41 -0.85 7.76
C ALA A 21 -15.64 0.46 7.54
N THR A 22 -14.51 0.62 8.25
CA THR A 22 -13.74 1.87 8.18
C THR A 22 -12.86 1.97 6.94
N GLY A 23 -12.62 0.86 6.28
CA GLY A 23 -11.63 0.75 5.21
C GLY A 23 -10.18 0.72 5.71
N ASP A 24 -9.97 0.69 7.03
CA ASP A 24 -8.64 0.63 7.63
C ASP A 24 -8.29 -0.79 8.06
N LEU A 25 -7.05 -1.18 7.83
CA LEU A 25 -6.51 -2.46 8.26
C LEU A 25 -5.85 -2.34 9.63
N SER A 26 -6.06 -3.35 10.46
CA SER A 26 -5.37 -3.52 11.73
C SER A 26 -5.24 -5.00 12.08
N ALA A 27 -4.61 -5.30 13.22
CA ALA A 27 -4.52 -6.64 13.77
C ALA A 27 -4.75 -6.59 15.29
N ILE A 28 -5.29 -7.68 15.84
CA ILE A 28 -5.43 -7.82 17.30
C ILE A 28 -4.07 -8.15 17.91
N MET A 29 -3.67 -7.35 18.89
CA MET A 29 -2.45 -7.61 19.67
C MET A 29 -2.72 -8.72 20.71
N PRO A 30 -1.86 -9.72 20.79
CA PRO A 30 -1.96 -10.72 21.85
C PRO A 30 -1.58 -10.14 23.22
N GLY A 31 -2.03 -10.82 24.28
CA GLY A 31 -1.69 -10.52 25.66
C GLY A 31 -2.51 -9.40 26.29
N ARG A 32 -2.30 -9.18 27.59
CA ARG A 32 -2.98 -8.14 28.37
C ARG A 32 -2.39 -6.76 28.13
N SER A 33 -3.22 -5.74 28.31
CA SER A 33 -2.74 -4.36 28.28
C SER A 33 -1.81 -4.08 29.46
N PRO A 34 -0.67 -3.37 29.26
CA PRO A 34 0.22 -2.97 30.35
C PRO A 34 -0.47 -2.12 31.42
N CYS A 35 -1.55 -1.43 31.08
CA CYS A 35 -2.35 -0.64 32.03
C CYS A 35 -3.39 -1.46 32.83
N GLY A 36 -3.38 -2.79 32.70
CA GLY A 36 -4.31 -3.69 33.42
C GLY A 36 -5.72 -3.82 32.84
N ARG A 37 -6.05 -3.10 31.78
CA ARG A 37 -7.37 -3.23 31.12
C ARG A 37 -7.48 -4.56 30.38
N SER A 38 -8.70 -5.12 30.38
CA SER A 38 -9.02 -6.40 29.71
C SER A 38 -9.45 -6.24 28.25
N ASN A 39 -9.60 -4.99 27.77
CA ASN A 39 -10.01 -4.71 26.41
C ASN A 39 -9.02 -5.25 25.37
N ILE A 40 -9.55 -5.69 24.24
CA ILE A 40 -8.76 -6.03 23.06
C ILE A 40 -8.00 -4.78 22.60
N ARG A 41 -6.74 -4.96 22.21
CA ARG A 41 -5.90 -3.89 21.67
C ARG A 41 -5.66 -4.11 20.20
N LEU A 42 -5.74 -3.04 19.44
CA LEU A 42 -5.34 -3.02 18.04
C LEU A 42 -3.87 -2.64 17.90
N LYS A 43 -3.20 -3.19 16.91
CA LYS A 43 -1.78 -2.92 16.60
C LYS A 43 -1.56 -1.48 16.10
N GLY A 44 -2.64 -0.77 15.79
CA GLY A 44 -2.64 0.53 15.16
C GLY A 44 -3.04 0.44 13.68
N TRP A 45 -2.84 1.51 12.96
CA TRP A 45 -3.14 1.56 11.53
C TRP A 45 -2.09 0.79 10.72
N LEU A 46 -2.53 -0.16 9.89
CA LEU A 46 -1.68 -1.00 9.05
C LEU A 46 -1.89 -0.73 7.55
N GLY A 47 -2.72 0.24 7.19
CA GLY A 47 -3.01 0.60 5.82
C GLY A 47 -4.52 0.68 5.55
N ARG A 48 -4.87 0.79 4.28
CA ARG A 48 -6.25 0.82 3.78
C ARG A 48 -6.62 -0.51 3.16
N ALA A 49 -7.79 -1.03 3.49
CA ALA A 49 -8.31 -2.27 2.93
C ALA A 49 -8.53 -2.18 1.42
N ASP A 50 -8.93 -1.00 0.94
CA ASP A 50 -9.18 -0.71 -0.47
C ASP A 50 -7.90 -0.56 -1.32
N GLN A 51 -6.73 -0.46 -0.69
CA GLN A 51 -5.44 -0.37 -1.38
C GLN A 51 -4.68 -1.71 -1.43
N THR A 52 -5.19 -2.75 -0.79
CA THR A 52 -4.63 -4.09 -0.95
C THR A 52 -5.17 -4.70 -2.24
N THR A 53 -4.29 -5.13 -3.11
CA THR A 53 -4.68 -5.78 -4.37
C THR A 53 -4.06 -7.17 -4.52
N LYS A 54 -4.75 -8.05 -5.24
CA LYS A 54 -4.26 -9.40 -5.54
C LYS A 54 -3.70 -9.42 -6.96
N VAL A 55 -2.41 -9.70 -7.09
CA VAL A 55 -1.71 -9.77 -8.39
C VAL A 55 -1.18 -11.19 -8.59
N LYS A 56 -1.56 -11.84 -9.66
CA LYS A 56 -1.13 -13.23 -9.98
C LYS A 56 -1.25 -14.19 -8.80
N GLY A 57 -2.33 -14.03 -8.01
CA GLY A 57 -2.60 -14.89 -6.85
C GLY A 57 -1.98 -14.45 -5.52
N MET A 58 -1.11 -13.46 -5.50
CA MET A 58 -0.46 -12.93 -4.29
C MET A 58 -1.02 -11.56 -3.91
N PHE A 59 -1.17 -11.32 -2.62
CA PHE A 59 -1.58 -10.00 -2.12
C PHE A 59 -0.40 -9.04 -2.09
N VAL A 60 -0.65 -7.83 -2.55
CA VAL A 60 0.27 -6.69 -2.46
C VAL A 60 -0.35 -5.64 -1.56
N HIS A 61 0.41 -5.19 -0.57
CA HIS A 61 -0.03 -4.31 0.51
C HIS A 61 0.66 -2.94 0.45
N PRO A 62 0.00 -1.86 0.90
CA PRO A 62 0.58 -0.51 0.94
C PRO A 62 1.93 -0.43 1.68
N GLU A 63 2.11 -1.24 2.74
CA GLU A 63 3.36 -1.27 3.51
C GLU A 63 4.56 -1.70 2.67
N GLN A 64 4.33 -2.56 1.66
CA GLN A 64 5.37 -2.99 0.74
C GLN A 64 5.84 -1.83 -0.15
N VAL A 65 4.93 -0.96 -0.57
CA VAL A 65 5.28 0.27 -1.31
C VAL A 65 6.01 1.24 -0.40
N ALA A 66 5.58 1.38 0.86
CA ALA A 66 6.25 2.23 1.85
C ALA A 66 7.67 1.72 2.17
N GLU A 67 7.86 0.40 2.25
CA GLU A 67 9.18 -0.21 2.42
C GLU A 67 10.10 0.11 1.23
N MET A 68 9.61 0.00 0.00
CA MET A 68 10.37 0.40 -1.18
C MET A 68 10.74 1.88 -1.14
N ALA A 69 9.80 2.75 -0.76
CA ALA A 69 10.07 4.19 -0.63
C ALA A 69 11.15 4.49 0.41
N SER A 70 11.21 3.75 1.51
CA SER A 70 12.26 3.92 2.53
C SER A 70 13.65 3.49 2.05
N ARG A 71 13.73 2.55 1.12
CA ARG A 71 14.99 2.07 0.51
C ARG A 71 15.52 2.99 -0.58
N HIS A 72 14.66 3.82 -1.16
CA HIS A 72 14.97 4.69 -2.31
C HIS A 72 14.61 6.15 -2.00
N PRO A 73 15.39 6.84 -1.12
CA PRO A 73 15.09 8.20 -0.69
C PRO A 73 15.17 9.26 -1.82
N GLU A 74 15.78 8.91 -2.95
CA GLU A 74 15.81 9.72 -4.17
C GLU A 74 14.46 9.80 -4.89
N ILE A 75 13.51 8.89 -4.56
CA ILE A 75 12.16 8.91 -5.11
C ILE A 75 11.26 9.72 -4.17
N ARG A 76 10.64 10.76 -4.72
CA ARG A 76 9.76 11.64 -3.93
C ARG A 76 8.42 11.03 -3.61
N ARG A 77 7.85 10.28 -4.56
CA ARG A 77 6.57 9.59 -4.42
C ARG A 77 6.55 8.32 -5.26
N MET A 78 5.90 7.30 -4.72
CA MET A 78 5.65 6.04 -5.42
C MET A 78 4.17 5.72 -5.45
N ARG A 79 3.71 5.16 -6.58
CA ARG A 79 2.38 4.55 -6.72
C ARG A 79 2.50 3.27 -7.52
N LEU A 80 1.98 2.19 -6.99
CA LEU A 80 1.88 0.93 -7.69
C LEU A 80 0.55 0.87 -8.44
N ILE A 81 0.59 0.71 -9.74
CA ILE A 81 -0.61 0.52 -10.57
C ILE A 81 -0.66 -0.91 -11.05
N VAL A 82 -1.82 -1.54 -10.89
CA VAL A 82 -2.10 -2.88 -11.40
C VAL A 82 -3.17 -2.79 -12.46
N ASP A 83 -2.87 -3.28 -13.63
CA ASP A 83 -3.79 -3.38 -14.76
C ASP A 83 -3.76 -4.81 -15.36
N ASN A 84 -4.61 -5.07 -16.37
CA ASN A 84 -4.69 -6.38 -17.01
C ASN A 84 -4.76 -6.32 -18.54
N PRO A 85 -3.81 -5.67 -19.22
CA PRO A 85 -3.82 -5.62 -20.68
C PRO A 85 -3.74 -7.06 -21.25
N GLY A 86 -4.71 -7.38 -22.13
CA GLY A 86 -4.80 -8.73 -22.70
C GLY A 86 -5.17 -9.82 -21.70
N GLY A 87 -5.80 -9.46 -20.57
CA GLY A 87 -6.27 -10.40 -19.55
C GLY A 87 -5.18 -10.93 -18.59
N GLN A 88 -3.97 -10.40 -18.66
CA GLN A 88 -2.88 -10.77 -17.75
C GLN A 88 -2.55 -9.65 -16.78
N ASP A 89 -2.44 -9.97 -15.50
CA ASP A 89 -2.04 -9.00 -14.49
C ASP A 89 -0.65 -8.42 -14.79
N ARG A 90 -0.60 -7.10 -14.91
CA ARG A 90 0.62 -6.32 -15.01
C ARG A 90 0.72 -5.36 -13.83
N MET A 91 1.91 -5.21 -13.29
CA MET A 91 2.20 -4.38 -12.14
C MET A 91 3.29 -3.38 -12.51
N VAL A 92 3.00 -2.09 -12.38
CA VAL A 92 3.92 -0.99 -12.72
C VAL A 92 4.11 -0.08 -11.51
N LEU A 93 5.34 0.08 -11.05
CA LEU A 93 5.69 1.04 -10.00
C LEU A 93 6.00 2.39 -10.65
N HIS A 94 5.09 3.35 -10.48
CA HIS A 94 5.28 4.73 -10.89
C HIS A 94 6.06 5.51 -9.83
N CYS A 95 7.17 6.14 -10.24
CA CYS A 95 8.09 6.85 -9.37
C CYS A 95 8.24 8.31 -9.79
N GLU A 96 7.97 9.26 -8.89
CA GLU A 96 8.27 10.67 -9.11
C GLU A 96 9.70 10.98 -8.70
N ILE A 97 10.45 11.59 -9.62
CA ILE A 97 11.83 12.06 -9.42
C ILE A 97 11.95 13.54 -9.73
N GLU A 98 12.87 14.23 -9.07
CA GLU A 98 13.18 15.63 -9.40
C GLU A 98 13.82 15.75 -10.77
N ALA A 99 13.38 16.75 -11.54
CA ALA A 99 14.00 17.09 -12.83
C ALA A 99 15.43 17.61 -12.55
N GLY A 100 16.43 16.76 -12.85
CA GLY A 100 17.85 17.09 -12.66
C GLY A 100 18.54 16.48 -11.44
N GLY A 101 17.81 15.90 -10.49
CA GLY A 101 18.39 15.29 -9.28
C GLY A 101 18.67 13.80 -9.36
N GLY A 102 18.08 13.12 -10.30
CA GLY A 102 18.36 11.72 -10.60
C GLY A 102 18.26 11.50 -12.10
N LYS A 103 19.39 11.44 -12.79
CA LYS A 103 19.37 10.92 -14.16
C LYS A 103 18.61 9.59 -14.09
N LYS A 104 17.64 9.37 -15.01
CA LYS A 104 17.15 8.02 -15.33
C LYS A 104 18.40 7.15 -15.54
N SER A 105 18.94 6.64 -14.43
CA SER A 105 20.09 5.77 -14.47
C SER A 105 19.53 4.37 -14.66
N ALA A 106 20.05 3.67 -15.64
CA ALA A 106 19.76 2.24 -15.78
C ALA A 106 20.01 1.48 -14.45
N THR A 107 20.90 2.01 -13.61
CA THR A 107 21.20 1.51 -12.27
C THR A 107 20.03 1.70 -11.30
N LEU A 108 19.36 2.87 -11.30
CA LEU A 108 18.20 3.13 -10.44
C LEU A 108 16.99 2.29 -10.86
N ASP A 109 16.76 2.17 -12.16
CA ASP A 109 15.70 1.33 -12.72
C ASP A 109 15.88 -0.14 -12.27
N GLN A 110 17.07 -0.67 -12.43
CA GLN A 110 17.40 -2.04 -11.99
C GLN A 110 17.28 -2.22 -10.47
N ALA A 111 17.71 -1.24 -9.69
CA ALA A 111 17.59 -1.27 -8.23
C ALA A 111 16.12 -1.28 -7.78
N LEU A 112 15.27 -0.46 -8.40
CA LEU A 112 13.83 -0.41 -8.11
C LEU A 112 13.12 -1.71 -8.53
N ILE A 113 13.45 -2.27 -9.70
CA ILE A 113 12.91 -3.56 -10.15
C ILE A 113 13.33 -4.69 -9.19
N ALA A 114 14.58 -4.68 -8.73
CA ALA A 114 15.08 -5.66 -7.77
C ALA A 114 14.34 -5.53 -6.42
N SER A 115 14.19 -4.31 -5.89
CA SER A 115 13.44 -4.04 -4.67
C SER A 115 11.98 -4.45 -4.78
N LEU A 116 11.32 -4.11 -5.89
CA LEU A 116 9.94 -4.49 -6.17
C LEU A 116 9.76 -6.01 -6.12
N ARG A 117 10.66 -6.74 -6.77
CA ARG A 117 10.64 -8.20 -6.79
C ARG A 117 10.96 -8.80 -5.42
N GLU A 118 11.90 -8.22 -4.69
CA GLU A 118 12.27 -8.70 -3.35
C GLU A 118 11.13 -8.53 -2.36
N VAL A 119 10.48 -7.36 -2.35
CA VAL A 119 9.44 -7.01 -1.38
C VAL A 119 8.12 -7.69 -1.70
N THR A 120 7.69 -7.68 -2.97
CA THR A 120 6.39 -8.24 -3.37
C THR A 120 6.44 -9.72 -3.78
N LYS A 121 7.63 -10.27 -4.04
CA LYS A 121 7.86 -11.59 -4.66
C LYS A 121 7.30 -11.71 -6.08
N LEU A 122 6.90 -10.61 -6.68
CA LEU A 122 6.33 -10.53 -8.03
C LEU A 122 7.27 -9.78 -8.98
N ARG A 123 7.13 -10.07 -10.27
CA ARG A 123 7.79 -9.29 -11.32
C ARG A 123 6.88 -8.11 -11.68
N GLY A 124 7.46 -6.92 -11.75
CA GLY A 124 6.79 -5.71 -12.20
C GLY A 124 7.74 -4.83 -13.00
N GLU A 125 7.20 -3.75 -13.51
CA GLU A 125 7.89 -2.72 -14.29
C GLU A 125 8.04 -1.46 -13.44
N VAL A 126 8.94 -0.56 -13.84
CA VAL A 126 9.12 0.75 -13.23
C VAL A 126 8.90 1.84 -14.29
N ALA A 127 8.17 2.87 -13.92
CA ALA A 127 7.93 4.03 -14.77
C ALA A 127 8.30 5.31 -14.00
N PHE A 128 9.09 6.17 -14.62
CA PHE A 128 9.48 7.45 -14.02
C PHE A 128 8.66 8.60 -14.57
N SER A 129 8.28 9.51 -13.69
CA SER A 129 7.56 10.74 -14.03
C SER A 129 8.14 11.93 -13.27
N GLY A 130 7.84 13.15 -13.75
CA GLY A 130 8.23 14.38 -13.06
C GLY A 130 7.41 14.60 -11.78
N LEU A 131 7.90 15.50 -10.94
CA LEU A 131 7.20 15.87 -9.69
C LEU A 131 5.78 16.36 -9.96
N GLY A 132 4.84 15.92 -9.12
CA GLY A 132 3.44 16.30 -9.20
C GLY A 132 2.63 15.60 -10.30
N SER A 133 3.21 14.62 -11.00
CA SER A 133 2.50 13.84 -12.03
C SER A 133 1.53 12.82 -11.44
N LEU A 134 1.82 12.32 -10.24
CA LEU A 134 0.95 11.36 -9.56
C LEU A 134 -0.15 12.11 -8.78
N PRO A 135 -1.41 11.64 -8.83
CA PRO A 135 -2.50 12.23 -8.05
C PRO A 135 -2.19 12.25 -6.55
N ASN A 136 -2.59 13.33 -5.87
CA ASN A 136 -2.46 13.45 -4.42
C ASN A 136 -3.77 13.05 -3.71
N ASP A 137 -4.19 11.82 -3.91
CA ASP A 137 -5.45 11.25 -3.43
C ASP A 137 -5.27 10.27 -2.26
N GLY A 138 -4.06 10.17 -1.72
CA GLY A 138 -3.71 9.26 -0.62
C GLY A 138 -3.56 7.81 -1.04
N LYS A 139 -3.72 7.48 -2.33
CA LYS A 139 -3.54 6.11 -2.82
C LYS A 139 -2.08 5.83 -3.15
N VAL A 140 -1.57 4.74 -2.61
CA VAL A 140 -0.25 4.18 -2.93
C VAL A 140 -0.34 2.95 -3.82
N ILE A 141 -1.50 2.28 -3.83
CA ILE A 141 -1.82 1.19 -4.78
C ILE A 141 -3.12 1.55 -5.48
N GLU A 142 -3.14 1.38 -6.79
CA GLU A 142 -4.31 1.57 -7.64
C GLU A 142 -4.54 0.32 -8.48
N ASP A 143 -5.73 -0.26 -8.34
CA ASP A 143 -6.19 -1.38 -9.17
C ASP A 143 -7.08 -0.84 -10.27
N SER A 144 -6.58 -0.80 -11.49
CA SER A 144 -7.27 -0.29 -12.68
C SER A 144 -7.67 -1.39 -13.67
N ARG A 145 -7.70 -2.66 -13.20
CA ARG A 145 -8.15 -3.78 -14.02
C ARG A 145 -9.61 -3.66 -14.39
N VAL A 146 -9.93 -4.04 -15.62
CA VAL A 146 -11.30 -4.10 -16.14
C VAL A 146 -11.68 -5.57 -16.27
N TYR A 147 -12.83 -5.96 -15.71
CA TYR A 147 -13.38 -7.32 -15.72
C TYR A 147 -14.68 -7.37 -16.53
#